data_e51b79c9756cd600a67327609da43370
#
_entry.id   e51b79c9756cd600a67327609da43370
#
_cell.length_a   1.000
_cell.length_b   1.000
_cell.length_c   1.000
_cell.angle_alpha   90.00
_cell.angle_beta   90.00
_cell.angle_gamma   90.00
#
_symmetry.space_group_name_H-M   'P 1'
#
loop_
_entity.id
_entity.type
_entity.pdbx_description
1 polymer ?
#
loop_
_entity_poly.entity_id
_entity_poly.type
_entity_poly.pdbx_seq_one_letter_code
_entity_poly.pdbx_strand_id
1 'polypeptide(L)'
;MRDSLEAARNQEWQKIDQAAIDGHPLTGYVEYHRLRNRLPQAEPSQILDFIERHDDSPLGGWMRGQAIARYGHAGRFGALLAVADGVPEGTARQCYYYTALLGHDPATAAEGGRELWRVGRSQPDACDALFRALRERGEIGEREIWERRMLAWQAGETGLMNYLGRMLGSRWQEANDTVERLRKDYAAVTRVPTCIGPGCQGSGALFVAAMHGFTRADTEAAYEAWRKIAPHLELEASSRHAIERDLVFYSLVRDIRQNRAWADEALAGMSDPELLELRVRTALAERDWRGVIDWVHRMPDEPRQDARWQYWLGRALEQLGDTATAQTAYAAAAEGRSFFGFAAADRLGRPYALNLERNGFDDDYREQVARWPVVQRTEALIRIGEQGLASSEWYTAVARATPREARALADYAQRRGWHAKLVQTTITGQMWDALDWRFPEAYREHFLHWGRVTGVDPYLLMGIARRESAYNPDALSPAGARGLMQVMPGTATQLSRQLGISDPGPYGVLDPALNIRLGSTYIRDMLDRYRGNRLAAAAAYNAGPGRVDRWLRDAPEEFDLFVESIPFRETRNYVQAVLAYRAIFESLANGGSSEGVAMLSAAEKSVRYDRSLLARN
;
A
#
# COMPACT_ATOMS: atom_id res chain seq x y z
N MET A 1 -24.28 12.38 -25.75
CA MET A 1 -23.89 11.39 -24.70
C MET A 1 -23.35 12.04 -23.43
N ARG A 2 -22.39 12.97 -23.46
CA ARG A 2 -21.88 13.64 -22.25
C ARG A 2 -23.01 14.29 -21.44
N ASP A 3 -23.78 15.16 -22.07
CA ASP A 3 -24.89 15.88 -21.43
C ASP A 3 -25.98 14.91 -20.92
N SER A 4 -26.26 13.83 -21.67
CA SER A 4 -27.20 12.79 -21.24
C SER A 4 -26.69 12.02 -20.01
N LEU A 5 -25.40 11.74 -19.90
CA LEU A 5 -24.82 11.11 -18.72
C LEU A 5 -24.87 12.04 -17.50
N GLU A 6 -24.56 13.32 -17.69
CA GLU A 6 -24.68 14.34 -16.64
C GLU A 6 -26.12 14.52 -16.17
N ALA A 7 -27.07 14.61 -17.12
CA ALA A 7 -28.50 14.64 -16.82
C ALA A 7 -28.96 13.40 -16.03
N ALA A 8 -28.47 12.20 -16.39
CA ALA A 8 -28.78 10.98 -15.67
C ALA A 8 -28.23 10.97 -14.23
N ARG A 9 -27.02 11.49 -14.00
CA ARG A 9 -26.44 11.68 -12.66
C ARG A 9 -27.28 12.61 -11.79
N ASN A 10 -27.78 13.69 -12.39
CA ASN A 10 -28.58 14.71 -11.73
C ASN A 10 -30.09 14.37 -11.66
N GLN A 11 -30.50 13.20 -12.18
CA GLN A 11 -31.89 12.73 -12.25
C GLN A 11 -32.79 13.65 -13.11
N GLU A 12 -32.21 14.35 -14.07
CA GLU A 12 -32.89 15.24 -15.01
C GLU A 12 -33.34 14.46 -16.27
N TRP A 13 -34.20 13.47 -16.09
CA TRP A 13 -34.56 12.46 -17.10
C TRP A 13 -35.11 13.07 -18.40
N GLN A 14 -35.76 14.23 -18.33
CA GLN A 14 -36.33 14.94 -19.50
C GLN A 14 -35.23 15.55 -20.39
N LYS A 15 -34.03 15.77 -19.87
CA LYS A 15 -32.90 16.32 -20.63
C LYS A 15 -32.08 15.27 -21.37
N ILE A 16 -32.42 14.00 -21.18
CA ILE A 16 -31.69 12.91 -21.83
C ILE A 16 -32.12 12.83 -23.30
N ASP A 17 -31.16 13.02 -24.19
CA ASP A 17 -31.36 12.81 -25.63
C ASP A 17 -31.35 11.30 -25.93
N GLN A 18 -32.52 10.74 -26.16
CA GLN A 18 -32.71 9.31 -26.43
C GLN A 18 -31.94 8.89 -27.68
N ALA A 19 -31.95 9.71 -28.73
CA ALA A 19 -31.26 9.37 -29.99
C ALA A 19 -29.73 9.32 -29.82
N ALA A 20 -29.20 10.13 -28.89
CA ALA A 20 -27.76 10.15 -28.57
C ALA A 20 -27.30 8.96 -27.74
N ILE A 21 -28.23 8.26 -27.06
CA ILE A 21 -27.87 7.09 -26.22
C ILE A 21 -28.19 5.76 -26.89
N ASP A 22 -29.17 5.70 -27.82
CA ASP A 22 -29.55 4.48 -28.49
C ASP A 22 -28.38 3.88 -29.28
N GLY A 23 -28.01 2.63 -28.97
CA GLY A 23 -26.88 1.94 -29.59
C GLY A 23 -25.49 2.50 -29.24
N HIS A 24 -25.40 3.50 -28.38
CA HIS A 24 -24.11 4.05 -27.98
C HIS A 24 -23.41 3.14 -26.93
N PRO A 25 -22.09 2.93 -27.01
CA PRO A 25 -21.37 2.06 -26.05
C PRO A 25 -21.60 2.41 -24.58
N LEU A 26 -21.94 3.65 -24.27
CA LEU A 26 -22.16 4.13 -22.89
C LEU A 26 -23.62 4.13 -22.44
N THR A 27 -24.55 3.54 -23.19
CA THR A 27 -25.98 3.45 -22.81
C THR A 27 -26.16 2.83 -21.42
N GLY A 28 -25.37 1.79 -21.10
CA GLY A 28 -25.40 1.13 -19.80
C GLY A 28 -25.16 2.07 -18.61
N TYR A 29 -24.38 3.15 -18.77
CA TYR A 29 -24.16 4.14 -17.71
C TYR A 29 -25.43 4.95 -17.41
N VAL A 30 -26.22 5.29 -18.43
CA VAL A 30 -27.52 5.98 -18.24
C VAL A 30 -28.53 5.02 -17.61
N GLU A 31 -28.58 3.77 -18.06
CA GLU A 31 -29.43 2.72 -17.48
C GLU A 31 -29.09 2.47 -16.01
N TYR A 32 -27.78 2.43 -15.67
CA TYR A 32 -27.30 2.32 -14.30
C TYR A 32 -27.88 3.41 -13.40
N HIS A 33 -27.83 4.67 -13.81
CA HIS A 33 -28.39 5.78 -13.03
C HIS A 33 -29.90 5.71 -12.92
N ARG A 34 -30.61 5.31 -13.99
CA ARG A 34 -32.08 5.12 -13.96
C ARG A 34 -32.49 4.04 -12.96
N LEU A 35 -31.82 2.88 -13.01
CA LEU A 35 -32.13 1.74 -12.14
C LEU A 35 -31.74 2.02 -10.68
N ARG A 36 -30.56 2.62 -10.47
CA ARG A 36 -30.11 3.06 -9.13
C ARG A 36 -31.08 4.03 -8.47
N ASN A 37 -31.68 4.95 -9.24
CA ASN A 37 -32.67 5.90 -8.73
C ASN A 37 -33.97 5.23 -8.28
N ARG A 38 -34.28 4.05 -8.79
CA ARG A 38 -35.47 3.28 -8.41
C ARG A 38 -35.25 2.40 -7.19
N LEU A 39 -34.04 2.28 -6.68
CA LEU A 39 -33.75 1.55 -5.44
C LEU A 39 -34.29 2.34 -4.23
N PRO A 40 -34.81 1.65 -3.20
CA PRO A 40 -34.90 0.20 -3.04
C PRO A 40 -36.19 -0.47 -3.59
N GLN A 41 -37.01 0.24 -4.39
CA GLN A 41 -38.31 -0.25 -4.90
C GLN A 41 -38.16 -1.19 -6.09
N ALA A 42 -37.05 -1.11 -6.85
CA ALA A 42 -36.80 -2.01 -7.98
C ALA A 42 -36.84 -3.48 -7.51
N GLU A 43 -37.36 -4.36 -8.39
CA GLU A 43 -37.40 -5.80 -8.11
C GLU A 43 -36.03 -6.46 -8.35
N PRO A 44 -35.67 -7.49 -7.57
CA PRO A 44 -34.38 -8.18 -7.69
C PRO A 44 -34.12 -8.70 -9.13
N SER A 45 -35.12 -9.15 -9.85
CA SER A 45 -34.98 -9.60 -11.24
C SER A 45 -34.43 -8.49 -12.15
N GLN A 46 -34.91 -7.25 -12.00
CA GLN A 46 -34.44 -6.11 -12.80
C GLN A 46 -32.96 -5.79 -12.50
N ILE A 47 -32.52 -6.00 -11.27
CA ILE A 47 -31.13 -5.82 -10.87
C ILE A 47 -30.27 -6.93 -11.49
N LEU A 48 -30.71 -8.17 -11.38
CA LEU A 48 -29.99 -9.32 -11.95
C LEU A 48 -29.90 -9.26 -13.47
N ASP A 49 -30.97 -8.92 -14.17
CA ASP A 49 -30.97 -8.70 -15.62
C ASP A 49 -29.97 -7.59 -16.04
N PHE A 50 -29.86 -6.53 -15.25
CA PHE A 50 -28.88 -5.48 -15.49
C PHE A 50 -27.46 -5.99 -15.28
N ILE A 51 -27.21 -6.73 -14.19
CA ILE A 51 -25.90 -7.31 -13.87
C ILE A 51 -25.44 -8.25 -14.97
N GLU A 52 -26.34 -9.12 -15.46
CA GLU A 52 -26.04 -10.07 -16.53
C GLU A 52 -25.68 -9.36 -17.85
N ARG A 53 -26.45 -8.33 -18.24
CA ARG A 53 -26.18 -7.55 -19.46
C ARG A 53 -24.89 -6.73 -19.40
N HIS A 54 -24.35 -6.49 -18.21
CA HIS A 54 -23.15 -5.67 -17.97
C HIS A 54 -22.09 -6.43 -17.17
N ASP A 55 -22.02 -7.74 -17.36
CA ASP A 55 -21.07 -8.60 -16.64
C ASP A 55 -19.60 -8.32 -17.05
N ASP A 56 -19.38 -7.83 -18.28
CA ASP A 56 -18.08 -7.45 -18.82
C ASP A 56 -17.63 -6.02 -18.41
N SER A 57 -18.41 -5.35 -17.55
CA SER A 57 -18.23 -3.95 -17.13
C SER A 57 -18.22 -3.83 -15.60
N PRO A 58 -17.65 -2.77 -15.00
CA PRO A 58 -17.81 -2.50 -13.58
C PRO A 58 -19.25 -2.21 -13.16
N LEU A 59 -20.12 -1.86 -14.10
CA LEU A 59 -21.52 -1.49 -13.84
C LEU A 59 -22.31 -2.57 -13.12
N GLY A 60 -22.12 -3.85 -13.49
CA GLY A 60 -22.78 -4.98 -12.84
C GLY A 60 -22.43 -5.06 -11.36
N GLY A 61 -21.14 -5.02 -11.01
CA GLY A 61 -20.67 -5.04 -9.64
C GLY A 61 -21.12 -3.82 -8.84
N TRP A 62 -21.08 -2.62 -9.44
CA TRP A 62 -21.57 -1.40 -8.80
C TRP A 62 -23.07 -1.47 -8.52
N MET A 63 -23.87 -1.97 -9.47
CA MET A 63 -25.31 -2.12 -9.26
C MET A 63 -25.62 -3.09 -8.13
N ARG A 64 -24.95 -4.24 -8.10
CA ARG A 64 -25.09 -5.21 -7.00
C ARG A 64 -24.76 -4.57 -5.64
N GLY A 65 -23.64 -3.87 -5.54
CA GLY A 65 -23.25 -3.18 -4.31
C GLY A 65 -24.25 -2.10 -3.85
N GLN A 66 -24.82 -1.35 -4.80
CA GLN A 66 -25.87 -0.36 -4.51
C GLN A 66 -27.17 -1.03 -4.07
N ALA A 67 -27.58 -2.11 -4.74
CA ALA A 67 -28.79 -2.85 -4.41
C ALA A 67 -28.70 -3.44 -2.99
N ILE A 68 -27.59 -4.11 -2.65
CA ILE A 68 -27.34 -4.65 -1.31
C ILE A 68 -27.46 -3.55 -0.25
N ALA A 69 -26.81 -2.40 -0.46
CA ALA A 69 -26.84 -1.30 0.49
C ALA A 69 -28.27 -0.71 0.66
N ARG A 70 -28.98 -0.49 -0.47
CA ARG A 70 -30.32 0.12 -0.45
C ARG A 70 -31.40 -0.82 0.06
N TYR A 71 -31.38 -2.10 -0.31
CA TYR A 71 -32.29 -3.11 0.23
C TYR A 71 -32.02 -3.33 1.71
N GLY A 72 -30.75 -3.42 2.13
CA GLY A 72 -30.37 -3.58 3.53
C GLY A 72 -30.85 -2.43 4.40
N HIS A 73 -30.62 -1.19 3.97
CA HIS A 73 -31.10 0.00 4.67
C HIS A 73 -32.63 0.05 4.77
N ALA A 74 -33.35 -0.41 3.73
CA ALA A 74 -34.81 -0.47 3.73
C ALA A 74 -35.40 -1.71 4.41
N GLY A 75 -34.60 -2.62 4.94
CA GLY A 75 -35.05 -3.87 5.57
C GLY A 75 -35.61 -4.91 4.57
N ARG A 76 -35.39 -4.72 3.25
CA ARG A 76 -35.82 -5.69 2.21
C ARG A 76 -34.81 -6.85 2.11
N PHE A 77 -34.66 -7.62 3.20
CA PHE A 77 -33.62 -8.64 3.31
C PHE A 77 -33.74 -9.78 2.30
N GLY A 78 -34.97 -10.20 1.97
CA GLY A 78 -35.18 -11.20 0.91
C GLY A 78 -34.69 -10.72 -0.46
N ALA A 79 -34.94 -9.44 -0.79
CA ALA A 79 -34.44 -8.82 -2.02
C ALA A 79 -32.92 -8.68 -2.01
N LEU A 80 -32.33 -8.36 -0.86
CA LEU A 80 -30.87 -8.31 -0.68
C LEU A 80 -30.23 -9.66 -0.97
N LEU A 81 -30.72 -10.72 -0.35
CA LEU A 81 -30.18 -12.08 -0.54
C LEU A 81 -30.36 -12.59 -1.97
N ALA A 82 -31.45 -12.18 -2.65
CA ALA A 82 -31.67 -12.55 -4.03
C ALA A 82 -30.63 -11.97 -5.00
N VAL A 83 -30.04 -10.81 -4.70
CA VAL A 83 -29.03 -10.16 -5.56
C VAL A 83 -27.59 -10.38 -5.10
N ALA A 84 -27.38 -10.84 -3.88
CA ALA A 84 -26.06 -11.16 -3.35
C ALA A 84 -25.56 -12.49 -3.95
N ASP A 85 -24.30 -12.50 -4.39
CA ASP A 85 -23.60 -13.69 -4.90
C ASP A 85 -22.56 -14.22 -3.90
N GLY A 86 -22.63 -13.78 -2.66
CA GLY A 86 -21.74 -14.11 -1.56
C GLY A 86 -21.60 -12.95 -0.60
N VAL A 87 -20.57 -13.01 0.23
CA VAL A 87 -20.25 -11.94 1.20
C VAL A 87 -19.79 -10.69 0.44
N PRO A 88 -20.51 -9.57 0.56
CA PRO A 88 -20.19 -8.36 -0.21
C PRO A 88 -18.94 -7.64 0.35
N GLU A 89 -18.29 -6.86 -0.49
CA GLU A 89 -17.23 -5.97 -0.05
C GLU A 89 -17.79 -4.78 0.75
N GLY A 90 -17.06 -4.39 1.78
CA GLY A 90 -17.33 -3.22 2.62
C GLY A 90 -18.26 -3.50 3.80
N THR A 91 -17.79 -3.07 4.97
CA THR A 91 -18.36 -3.40 6.29
C THR A 91 -19.87 -3.14 6.41
N ALA A 92 -20.36 -2.00 5.93
CA ALA A 92 -21.79 -1.70 6.02
C ALA A 92 -22.66 -2.72 5.22
N ARG A 93 -22.19 -3.11 4.02
CA ARG A 93 -22.87 -4.10 3.19
C ARG A 93 -22.79 -5.50 3.80
N GLN A 94 -21.67 -5.85 4.41
CA GLN A 94 -21.50 -7.09 5.16
C GLN A 94 -22.45 -7.16 6.36
N CYS A 95 -22.60 -6.08 7.09
CA CYS A 95 -23.54 -6.02 8.20
C CYS A 95 -25.00 -6.22 7.73
N TYR A 96 -25.42 -5.60 6.65
CA TYR A 96 -26.74 -5.85 6.07
C TYR A 96 -26.90 -7.29 5.58
N TYR A 97 -25.86 -7.83 4.93
CA TYR A 97 -25.87 -9.21 4.43
C TYR A 97 -26.02 -10.22 5.58
N TYR A 98 -25.20 -10.12 6.61
CA TYR A 98 -25.32 -11.03 7.75
C TYR A 98 -26.60 -10.80 8.57
N THR A 99 -27.12 -9.58 8.61
CA THR A 99 -28.46 -9.34 9.19
C THR A 99 -29.54 -10.08 8.40
N ALA A 100 -29.49 -10.02 7.07
CA ALA A 100 -30.42 -10.73 6.22
C ALA A 100 -30.27 -12.25 6.37
N LEU A 101 -29.06 -12.74 6.52
CA LEU A 101 -28.74 -14.17 6.61
C LEU A 101 -29.17 -14.79 7.94
N LEU A 102 -29.37 -13.99 9.02
CA LEU A 102 -29.82 -14.50 10.34
C LEU A 102 -31.13 -15.31 10.30
N GLY A 103 -31.97 -15.06 9.31
CA GLY A 103 -33.24 -15.80 9.12
C GLY A 103 -33.12 -17.08 8.27
N HIS A 104 -31.99 -17.28 7.60
CA HIS A 104 -31.78 -18.37 6.63
C HIS A 104 -30.62 -19.28 7.03
N ASP A 105 -29.49 -18.70 7.45
CA ASP A 105 -28.32 -19.42 7.94
C ASP A 105 -27.74 -18.67 9.15
N PRO A 106 -28.31 -18.90 10.35
CA PRO A 106 -27.89 -18.22 11.56
C PRO A 106 -26.43 -18.50 11.94
N ALA A 107 -25.90 -19.68 11.62
CA ALA A 107 -24.54 -20.07 11.99
C ALA A 107 -23.50 -19.24 11.21
N THR A 108 -23.61 -19.18 9.89
CA THR A 108 -22.75 -18.35 9.05
C THR A 108 -22.91 -16.86 9.38
N ALA A 109 -24.14 -16.40 9.65
CA ALA A 109 -24.39 -15.02 10.05
C ALA A 109 -23.72 -14.66 11.39
N ALA A 110 -23.74 -15.59 12.36
CA ALA A 110 -23.11 -15.39 13.67
C ALA A 110 -21.57 -15.38 13.54
N GLU A 111 -21.00 -16.27 12.74
CA GLU A 111 -19.54 -16.29 12.49
C GLU A 111 -19.06 -14.99 11.87
N GLY A 112 -19.62 -14.58 10.73
CA GLY A 112 -19.24 -13.34 10.07
C GLY A 112 -19.53 -12.08 10.91
N GLY A 113 -20.64 -12.10 11.66
CA GLY A 113 -20.95 -11.01 12.57
C GLY A 113 -19.98 -10.89 13.75
N ARG A 114 -19.47 -12.01 14.29
CA ARG A 114 -18.42 -12.00 15.33
C ARG A 114 -17.09 -11.49 14.77
N GLU A 115 -16.74 -11.80 13.52
CA GLU A 115 -15.55 -11.22 12.88
C GLU A 115 -15.67 -9.71 12.75
N LEU A 116 -16.82 -9.21 12.31
CA LEU A 116 -17.08 -7.77 12.22
C LEU A 116 -17.12 -7.09 13.59
N TRP A 117 -17.46 -7.82 14.67
CA TRP A 117 -17.42 -7.33 16.03
C TRP A 117 -15.99 -7.17 16.57
N ARG A 118 -15.06 -8.06 16.21
CA ARG A 118 -13.69 -8.16 16.76
C ARG A 118 -12.75 -7.06 16.26
N VAL A 119 -13.18 -5.81 16.32
CA VAL A 119 -12.39 -4.65 15.91
C VAL A 119 -12.38 -3.57 16.99
N GLY A 120 -11.25 -2.89 17.14
CA GLY A 120 -11.05 -1.82 18.12
C GLY A 120 -11.63 -0.45 17.73
N ARG A 121 -12.40 -0.36 16.65
CA ARG A 121 -12.98 0.90 16.14
C ARG A 121 -14.49 0.79 16.05
N SER A 122 -15.16 1.96 16.05
CA SER A 122 -16.60 2.00 15.78
C SER A 122 -16.90 1.45 14.40
N GLN A 123 -17.97 0.69 14.31
CA GLN A 123 -18.48 0.17 13.05
C GLN A 123 -19.60 1.06 12.51
N PRO A 124 -19.92 1.01 11.19
CA PRO A 124 -21.06 1.73 10.64
C PRO A 124 -22.39 1.40 11.33
N ASP A 125 -23.31 2.34 11.37
CA ASP A 125 -24.67 2.17 11.96
C ASP A 125 -25.43 0.97 11.35
N ALA A 126 -25.10 0.60 10.11
CA ALA A 126 -25.61 -0.60 9.45
C ALA A 126 -25.37 -1.90 10.26
N CYS A 127 -24.38 -1.91 11.15
CA CYS A 127 -24.03 -3.06 11.98
C CYS A 127 -24.84 -3.16 13.29
N ASP A 128 -25.54 -2.10 13.69
CA ASP A 128 -26.22 -2.06 14.99
C ASP A 128 -27.30 -3.13 15.11
N ALA A 129 -28.07 -3.35 14.04
CA ALA A 129 -29.10 -4.37 14.02
C ALA A 129 -28.53 -5.79 14.14
N LEU A 130 -27.44 -6.07 13.41
CA LEU A 130 -26.72 -7.34 13.47
C LEU A 130 -26.18 -7.60 14.88
N PHE A 131 -25.44 -6.65 15.43
CA PHE A 131 -24.82 -6.80 16.75
C PHE A 131 -25.84 -6.92 17.87
N ARG A 132 -26.97 -6.23 17.78
CA ARG A 132 -28.09 -6.39 18.71
C ARG A 132 -28.64 -7.81 18.65
N ALA A 133 -28.97 -8.30 17.45
CA ALA A 133 -29.51 -9.64 17.26
C ALA A 133 -28.55 -10.74 17.74
N LEU A 134 -27.24 -10.59 17.50
CA LEU A 134 -26.23 -11.54 17.98
C LEU A 134 -26.11 -11.55 19.50
N ARG A 135 -26.26 -10.39 20.15
CA ARG A 135 -26.29 -10.29 21.61
C ARG A 135 -27.54 -10.94 22.20
N GLU A 136 -28.71 -10.68 21.63
CA GLU A 136 -29.97 -11.28 22.05
C GLU A 136 -29.97 -12.81 21.93
N ARG A 137 -29.22 -13.34 20.96
CA ARG A 137 -29.02 -14.78 20.75
C ARG A 137 -27.88 -15.38 21.59
N GLY A 138 -27.14 -14.57 22.34
CA GLY A 138 -25.99 -15.01 23.14
C GLY A 138 -24.73 -15.31 22.35
N GLU A 139 -24.69 -14.98 21.07
CA GLU A 139 -23.51 -15.14 20.18
C GLU A 139 -22.41 -14.09 20.46
N ILE A 140 -22.81 -12.96 21.03
CA ILE A 140 -21.92 -11.93 21.58
C ILE A 140 -22.26 -11.77 23.04
N GLY A 141 -21.46 -12.37 23.93
CA GLY A 141 -21.59 -12.30 25.37
C GLY A 141 -20.64 -11.26 25.99
N GLU A 142 -20.56 -11.29 27.32
CA GLU A 142 -19.68 -10.35 28.06
C GLU A 142 -18.20 -10.55 27.77
N ARG A 143 -17.77 -11.77 27.42
CA ARG A 143 -16.39 -12.05 27.00
C ARG A 143 -16.05 -11.33 25.71
N GLU A 144 -16.88 -11.44 24.68
CA GLU A 144 -16.67 -10.77 23.37
C GLU A 144 -16.74 -9.25 23.51
N ILE A 145 -17.59 -8.72 24.41
CA ILE A 145 -17.64 -7.30 24.75
C ILE A 145 -16.34 -6.84 25.41
N TRP A 146 -15.82 -7.64 26.35
CA TRP A 146 -14.53 -7.35 27.00
C TRP A 146 -13.38 -7.38 26.02
N GLU A 147 -13.27 -8.41 25.18
CA GLU A 147 -12.23 -8.52 24.18
C GLU A 147 -12.23 -7.30 23.24
N ARG A 148 -13.41 -6.89 22.75
CA ARG A 148 -13.53 -5.68 21.93
C ARG A 148 -13.16 -4.40 22.69
N ARG A 149 -13.48 -4.32 23.97
CA ARG A 149 -13.07 -3.20 24.82
C ARG A 149 -11.55 -3.08 24.89
N MET A 150 -10.85 -4.20 24.98
CA MET A 150 -9.39 -4.22 25.00
C MET A 150 -8.80 -3.84 23.64
N LEU A 151 -9.40 -4.28 22.56
CA LEU A 151 -9.03 -3.82 21.20
C LEU A 151 -9.25 -2.31 21.01
N ALA A 152 -10.35 -1.76 21.55
CA ALA A 152 -10.62 -0.32 21.53
C ALA A 152 -9.58 0.46 22.34
N TRP A 153 -9.14 -0.09 23.47
CA TRP A 153 -8.04 0.50 24.24
C TRP A 153 -6.73 0.55 23.44
N GLN A 154 -6.33 -0.56 22.82
CA GLN A 154 -5.14 -0.62 21.96
C GLN A 154 -5.23 0.38 20.78
N ALA A 155 -6.41 0.56 20.21
CA ALA A 155 -6.67 1.49 19.12
C ALA A 155 -6.74 2.97 19.56
N GLY A 156 -6.75 3.26 20.87
CA GLY A 156 -6.92 4.61 21.41
C GLY A 156 -8.36 5.15 21.36
N GLU A 157 -9.34 4.29 21.06
CA GLU A 157 -10.76 4.65 20.90
C GLU A 157 -11.48 4.74 22.24
N THR A 158 -11.15 5.77 23.00
CA THR A 158 -11.64 5.96 24.39
C THR A 158 -13.16 5.97 24.48
N GLY A 159 -13.86 6.58 23.52
CA GLY A 159 -15.33 6.63 23.49
C GLY A 159 -15.95 5.24 23.40
N LEU A 160 -15.49 4.43 22.45
CA LEU A 160 -15.93 3.04 22.27
C LEU A 160 -15.57 2.18 23.48
N MET A 161 -14.35 2.31 23.98
CA MET A 161 -13.87 1.57 25.15
C MET A 161 -14.78 1.81 26.39
N ASN A 162 -15.15 3.06 26.64
CA ASN A 162 -16.03 3.42 27.76
C ASN A 162 -17.46 2.94 27.53
N TYR A 163 -17.96 3.00 26.30
CA TYR A 163 -19.27 2.46 25.93
C TYR A 163 -19.35 0.96 26.23
N LEU A 164 -18.36 0.19 25.73
CA LEU A 164 -18.29 -1.26 25.95
C LEU A 164 -18.16 -1.62 27.45
N GLY A 165 -17.39 -0.83 28.20
CA GLY A 165 -17.28 -1.03 29.67
C GLY A 165 -18.61 -0.92 30.40
N ARG A 166 -19.52 -0.03 29.98
CA ARG A 166 -20.86 0.09 30.55
C ARG A 166 -21.81 -1.05 30.17
N MET A 167 -21.50 -1.82 29.16
CA MET A 167 -22.28 -2.98 28.73
C MET A 167 -21.99 -4.24 29.56
N LEU A 168 -20.90 -4.24 30.31
CA LEU A 168 -20.48 -5.36 31.15
C LEU A 168 -21.23 -5.35 32.49
N GLY A 169 -21.60 -6.53 32.96
CA GLY A 169 -22.27 -6.69 34.24
C GLY A 169 -21.34 -6.53 35.46
N SER A 170 -21.92 -6.56 36.64
CA SER A 170 -21.21 -6.35 37.92
C SER A 170 -20.04 -7.32 38.16
N ARG A 171 -20.09 -8.52 37.60
CA ARG A 171 -18.99 -9.50 37.69
C ARG A 171 -17.70 -9.04 37.00
N TRP A 172 -17.76 -8.01 36.15
CA TRP A 172 -16.61 -7.41 35.46
C TRP A 172 -16.13 -6.11 36.11
N GLN A 173 -16.75 -5.70 37.25
CA GLN A 173 -16.42 -4.41 37.86
C GLN A 173 -14.94 -4.29 38.25
N GLU A 174 -14.39 -5.33 38.90
CA GLU A 174 -12.97 -5.36 39.29
C GLU A 174 -12.05 -5.27 38.05
N ALA A 175 -12.42 -5.97 36.97
CA ALA A 175 -11.70 -5.89 35.70
C ALA A 175 -11.77 -4.47 35.10
N ASN A 176 -12.93 -3.84 35.10
CA ASN A 176 -13.13 -2.46 34.67
C ASN A 176 -12.26 -1.48 35.48
N ASP A 177 -12.25 -1.59 36.81
CA ASP A 177 -11.44 -0.74 37.69
C ASP A 177 -9.93 -0.95 37.44
N THR A 178 -9.53 -2.18 37.12
CA THR A 178 -8.16 -2.51 36.79
C THR A 178 -7.72 -1.82 35.47
N VAL A 179 -8.58 -1.80 34.46
CA VAL A 179 -8.30 -1.05 33.20
C VAL A 179 -8.09 0.44 33.49
N GLU A 180 -8.95 1.05 34.30
CA GLU A 180 -8.85 2.48 34.64
C GLU A 180 -7.57 2.81 35.44
N ARG A 181 -7.08 1.89 36.26
CA ARG A 181 -5.79 2.03 36.96
C ARG A 181 -4.62 1.93 35.97
N LEU A 182 -4.63 0.90 35.10
CA LEU A 182 -3.56 0.65 34.14
C LEU A 182 -3.43 1.77 33.10
N ARG A 183 -4.53 2.39 32.69
CA ARG A 183 -4.50 3.54 31.79
C ARG A 183 -3.81 4.76 32.37
N LYS A 184 -3.80 4.89 33.71
CA LYS A 184 -3.10 5.98 34.40
C LYS A 184 -1.65 5.64 34.71
N ASP A 185 -1.37 4.37 34.97
CA ASP A 185 -0.04 3.88 35.35
C ASP A 185 0.14 2.44 34.82
N TYR A 186 0.80 2.30 33.67
CA TYR A 186 1.09 0.99 33.10
C TYR A 186 1.98 0.11 33.99
N ALA A 187 2.87 0.71 34.80
CA ALA A 187 3.75 -0.05 35.70
C ALA A 187 2.96 -0.83 36.76
N ALA A 188 1.72 -0.43 37.03
CA ALA A 188 0.82 -1.19 37.88
C ALA A 188 0.47 -2.60 37.36
N VAL A 189 0.83 -2.93 36.10
CA VAL A 189 0.61 -4.28 35.52
C VAL A 189 1.27 -5.38 36.36
N THR A 190 2.35 -5.09 37.05
CA THR A 190 3.04 -6.04 37.94
C THR A 190 2.27 -6.39 39.20
N ARG A 191 1.19 -5.65 39.52
CA ARG A 191 0.33 -5.83 40.70
C ARG A 191 -1.07 -6.29 40.32
N VAL A 192 -1.29 -6.57 39.02
CA VAL A 192 -2.57 -7.09 38.52
C VAL A 192 -2.70 -8.57 38.89
N PRO A 193 -3.84 -9.03 39.42
CA PRO A 193 -4.08 -10.45 39.61
C PRO A 193 -3.93 -11.24 38.29
N THR A 194 -3.43 -12.46 38.38
CA THR A 194 -3.27 -13.33 37.21
C THR A 194 -4.61 -13.75 36.60
N CYS A 195 -5.64 -13.76 37.40
CA CYS A 195 -7.02 -14.10 37.02
C CYS A 195 -7.88 -12.83 37.00
N ILE A 196 -8.36 -12.43 35.83
CA ILE A 196 -9.19 -11.23 35.62
C ILE A 196 -10.49 -11.61 34.90
N GLY A 197 -11.60 -11.08 35.43
CA GLY A 197 -12.95 -11.37 34.96
C GLY A 197 -13.45 -12.78 35.33
N PRO A 198 -14.71 -13.10 35.04
CA PRO A 198 -15.31 -14.40 35.40
C PRO A 198 -14.53 -15.56 34.81
N GLY A 199 -14.08 -16.50 35.67
CA GLY A 199 -13.31 -17.66 35.23
C GLY A 199 -12.01 -17.34 34.51
N CYS A 200 -11.35 -16.21 34.83
CA CYS A 200 -10.10 -15.72 34.23
C CYS A 200 -10.19 -15.35 32.74
N GLN A 201 -11.40 -15.29 32.16
CA GLN A 201 -11.61 -15.05 30.72
C GLN A 201 -11.14 -13.66 30.25
N GLY A 202 -10.94 -12.71 31.16
CA GLY A 202 -10.48 -11.38 30.86
C GLY A 202 -8.96 -11.20 30.83
N SER A 203 -8.20 -12.17 31.36
CA SER A 203 -6.75 -12.02 31.58
C SER A 203 -5.97 -11.81 30.30
N GLY A 204 -6.09 -12.67 29.30
CA GLY A 204 -5.33 -12.60 28.05
C GLY A 204 -5.45 -11.25 27.36
N ALA A 205 -6.68 -10.82 27.08
CA ALA A 205 -6.95 -9.56 26.40
C ALA A 205 -6.47 -8.33 27.20
N LEU A 206 -6.61 -8.36 28.55
CA LEU A 206 -6.13 -7.30 29.42
C LEU A 206 -4.62 -7.14 29.34
N PHE A 207 -3.87 -8.25 29.54
CA PHE A 207 -2.42 -8.20 29.53
C PHE A 207 -1.88 -7.79 28.16
N VAL A 208 -2.49 -8.25 27.05
CA VAL A 208 -2.12 -7.82 25.70
C VAL A 208 -2.32 -6.30 25.55
N ALA A 209 -3.47 -5.76 25.94
CA ALA A 209 -3.74 -4.34 25.79
C ALA A 209 -2.86 -3.46 26.71
N ALA A 210 -2.68 -3.88 27.96
CA ALA A 210 -1.83 -3.15 28.91
C ALA A 210 -0.37 -3.16 28.49
N MET A 211 0.16 -4.32 28.10
CA MET A 211 1.55 -4.44 27.63
C MET A 211 1.78 -3.72 26.32
N HIS A 212 0.82 -3.73 25.38
CA HIS A 212 0.89 -2.93 24.16
C HIS A 212 1.07 -1.43 24.47
N GLY A 213 0.24 -0.89 25.34
CA GLY A 213 0.34 0.51 25.79
C GLY A 213 1.65 0.80 26.53
N PHE A 214 2.05 -0.09 27.45
CA PHE A 214 3.28 0.07 28.21
C PHE A 214 4.52 0.01 27.34
N THR A 215 4.61 -0.95 26.44
CA THR A 215 5.74 -1.09 25.50
C THR A 215 5.93 0.16 24.65
N ARG A 216 4.83 0.78 24.22
CA ARG A 216 4.88 2.04 23.45
C ARG A 216 5.27 3.24 24.29
N ALA A 217 4.86 3.27 25.55
CA ALA A 217 5.20 4.36 26.47
C ALA A 217 6.67 4.26 26.95
N ASP A 218 7.07 3.09 27.43
CA ASP A 218 8.40 2.79 27.95
C ASP A 218 8.75 1.31 27.71
N THR A 219 9.50 1.04 26.66
CA THR A 219 9.85 -0.34 26.23
C THR A 219 10.73 -1.05 27.25
N GLU A 220 11.66 -0.34 27.88
CA GLU A 220 12.60 -0.91 28.84
C GLU A 220 11.88 -1.34 30.11
N ALA A 221 11.08 -0.44 30.69
CA ALA A 221 10.28 -0.75 31.86
C ALA A 221 9.21 -1.84 31.58
N ALA A 222 8.62 -1.83 30.38
CA ALA A 222 7.67 -2.85 29.96
C ALA A 222 8.32 -4.24 29.88
N TYR A 223 9.51 -4.35 29.33
CA TYR A 223 10.26 -5.61 29.31
C TYR A 223 10.59 -6.10 30.73
N GLU A 224 11.07 -5.23 31.61
CA GLU A 224 11.33 -5.58 33.01
C GLU A 224 10.08 -6.04 33.75
N ALA A 225 8.93 -5.42 33.47
CA ALA A 225 7.65 -5.88 34.01
C ALA A 225 7.25 -7.25 33.42
N TRP A 226 7.37 -7.42 32.11
CA TRP A 226 7.05 -8.69 31.43
C TRP A 226 7.86 -9.84 31.99
N ARG A 227 9.16 -9.68 32.15
CA ARG A 227 10.07 -10.68 32.72
C ARG A 227 9.62 -11.15 34.12
N LYS A 228 9.04 -10.26 34.91
CA LYS A 228 8.54 -10.58 36.27
C LYS A 228 7.21 -11.32 36.24
N ILE A 229 6.30 -10.93 35.36
CA ILE A 229 4.92 -11.46 35.40
C ILE A 229 4.72 -12.67 34.48
N ALA A 230 5.42 -12.75 33.35
CA ALA A 230 5.24 -13.80 32.35
C ALA A 230 5.33 -15.25 32.87
N PRO A 231 6.24 -15.59 33.83
CA PRO A 231 6.32 -16.94 34.39
C PRO A 231 5.08 -17.33 35.23
N HIS A 232 4.30 -16.36 35.70
CA HIS A 232 3.15 -16.57 36.57
C HIS A 232 1.82 -16.45 35.83
N LEU A 233 1.83 -16.10 34.54
CA LEU A 233 0.64 -15.90 33.72
C LEU A 233 0.33 -17.14 32.88
N GLU A 234 -0.88 -17.66 33.05
CA GLU A 234 -1.45 -18.67 32.15
C GLU A 234 -2.13 -17.98 30.98
N LEU A 235 -1.36 -17.65 29.94
CA LEU A 235 -1.85 -17.00 28.73
C LEU A 235 -1.89 -18.01 27.59
N GLU A 236 -2.90 -17.85 26.72
CA GLU A 236 -2.89 -18.52 25.41
C GLU A 236 -1.64 -18.12 24.61
N ALA A 237 -1.13 -19.06 23.80
CA ALA A 237 0.09 -18.84 22.99
C ALA A 237 -0.02 -17.58 22.11
N SER A 238 -1.19 -17.30 21.56
CA SER A 238 -1.48 -16.10 20.75
C SER A 238 -1.33 -14.80 21.53
N SER A 239 -1.82 -14.76 22.77
CA SER A 239 -1.69 -13.58 23.66
C SER A 239 -0.24 -13.35 24.06
N ARG A 240 0.47 -14.40 24.44
CA ARG A 240 1.91 -14.31 24.73
C ARG A 240 2.70 -13.83 23.54
N HIS A 241 2.46 -14.42 22.38
CA HIS A 241 3.12 -14.04 21.12
C HIS A 241 2.87 -12.56 20.78
N ALA A 242 1.65 -12.05 20.93
CA ALA A 242 1.33 -10.65 20.66
C ALA A 242 2.13 -9.68 21.55
N ILE A 243 2.27 -9.99 22.85
CA ILE A 243 3.04 -9.19 23.80
C ILE A 243 4.54 -9.22 23.45
N GLU A 244 5.09 -10.41 23.24
CA GLU A 244 6.51 -10.60 22.95
C GLU A 244 6.90 -10.00 21.59
N ARG A 245 6.01 -10.11 20.59
CA ARG A 245 6.19 -9.45 19.29
C ARG A 245 6.33 -7.94 19.41
N ASP A 246 5.46 -7.29 20.17
CA ASP A 246 5.52 -5.85 20.39
C ASP A 246 6.81 -5.45 21.14
N LEU A 247 7.16 -6.18 22.19
CA LEU A 247 8.39 -5.95 22.96
C LEU A 247 9.64 -6.10 22.07
N VAL A 248 9.71 -7.14 21.24
CA VAL A 248 10.82 -7.34 20.28
C VAL A 248 10.87 -6.18 19.29
N PHE A 249 9.73 -5.85 18.65
CA PHE A 249 9.65 -4.77 17.67
C PHE A 249 10.16 -3.45 18.23
N TYR A 250 9.61 -3.00 19.36
CA TYR A 250 10.00 -1.71 19.95
C TYR A 250 11.40 -1.73 20.56
N SER A 251 11.89 -2.87 21.04
CA SER A 251 13.27 -3.02 21.51
C SER A 251 14.27 -2.83 20.34
N LEU A 252 13.95 -3.37 19.17
CA LEU A 252 14.78 -3.22 17.96
C LEU A 252 14.69 -1.79 17.37
N VAL A 253 13.47 -1.26 17.20
CA VAL A 253 13.25 0.08 16.62
C VAL A 253 13.87 1.19 17.46
N ARG A 254 13.86 1.04 18.79
CA ARG A 254 14.40 2.03 19.75
C ARG A 254 15.84 1.77 20.16
N ASP A 255 16.46 0.73 19.60
CA ASP A 255 17.82 0.26 19.96
C ASP A 255 18.01 0.07 21.47
N ILE A 256 17.06 -0.62 22.13
CA ILE A 256 17.15 -0.92 23.56
C ILE A 256 18.12 -2.09 23.76
N ARG A 257 19.40 -1.79 23.95
CA ARG A 257 20.47 -2.80 24.01
C ARG A 257 20.35 -3.78 25.17
N GLN A 258 19.79 -3.33 26.28
CA GLN A 258 19.52 -4.21 27.44
C GLN A 258 18.58 -5.37 27.11
N ASN A 259 17.64 -5.14 26.20
CA ASN A 259 16.66 -6.16 25.80
C ASN A 259 17.19 -7.09 24.69
N ARG A 260 18.34 -6.79 24.09
CA ARG A 260 18.82 -7.42 22.85
C ARG A 260 18.91 -8.95 22.95
N ALA A 261 19.57 -9.46 23.98
CA ALA A 261 19.78 -10.90 24.13
C ALA A 261 18.43 -11.66 24.22
N TRP A 262 17.50 -11.12 25.02
CA TRP A 262 16.16 -11.69 25.11
C TRP A 262 15.37 -11.54 23.79
N ALA A 263 15.44 -10.36 23.15
CA ALA A 263 14.75 -10.13 21.88
C ALA A 263 15.22 -11.08 20.79
N ASP A 264 16.53 -11.37 20.73
CA ASP A 264 17.12 -12.33 19.80
C ASP A 264 16.66 -13.77 20.08
N GLU A 265 16.57 -14.16 21.36
CA GLU A 265 16.04 -15.48 21.76
C GLU A 265 14.55 -15.61 21.42
N ALA A 266 13.73 -14.60 21.75
CA ALA A 266 12.31 -14.59 21.44
C ALA A 266 12.07 -14.62 19.91
N LEU A 267 12.80 -13.79 19.16
CA LEU A 267 12.70 -13.72 17.70
C LEU A 267 13.10 -15.04 17.01
N ALA A 268 14.07 -15.76 17.57
CA ALA A 268 14.48 -17.06 17.03
C ALA A 268 13.36 -18.11 17.03
N GLY A 269 12.36 -17.94 17.90
CA GLY A 269 11.13 -18.76 17.95
C GLY A 269 9.98 -18.21 17.11
N MET A 270 10.14 -17.04 16.48
CA MET A 270 9.11 -16.39 15.69
C MET A 270 9.44 -16.47 14.20
N SER A 271 8.45 -16.85 13.37
CA SER A 271 8.56 -16.79 11.91
C SER A 271 7.96 -15.50 11.36
N ASP A 272 8.34 -14.34 11.94
CA ASP A 272 7.82 -13.02 11.55
C ASP A 272 8.81 -12.33 10.59
N PRO A 273 8.47 -12.23 9.28
CA PRO A 273 9.38 -11.65 8.29
C PRO A 273 9.72 -10.18 8.56
N GLU A 274 8.78 -9.41 9.13
CA GLU A 274 8.99 -7.99 9.43
C GLU A 274 10.02 -7.81 10.54
N LEU A 275 9.93 -8.61 11.59
CA LEU A 275 10.89 -8.57 12.70
C LEU A 275 12.27 -9.10 12.28
N LEU A 276 12.32 -10.13 11.45
CA LEU A 276 13.57 -10.65 10.90
C LEU A 276 14.24 -9.61 10.00
N GLU A 277 13.50 -8.97 9.10
CA GLU A 277 14.01 -7.82 8.31
C GLU A 277 14.58 -6.72 9.22
N LEU A 278 13.83 -6.33 10.23
CA LEU A 278 14.25 -5.29 11.17
C LEU A 278 15.53 -5.68 11.90
N ARG A 279 15.64 -6.94 12.31
CA ARG A 279 16.82 -7.43 13.02
C ARG A 279 18.07 -7.51 12.13
N VAL A 280 17.92 -7.93 10.86
CA VAL A 280 19.03 -7.84 9.88
C VAL A 280 19.47 -6.39 9.70
N ARG A 281 18.54 -5.44 9.58
CA ARG A 281 18.88 -4.03 9.47
C ARG A 281 19.59 -3.48 10.70
N THR A 282 19.24 -3.96 11.88
CA THR A 282 19.96 -3.62 13.12
C THR A 282 21.40 -4.16 13.07
N ALA A 283 21.58 -5.41 12.65
CA ALA A 283 22.92 -6.00 12.48
C ALA A 283 23.77 -5.22 11.44
N LEU A 284 23.15 -4.79 10.34
CA LEU A 284 23.80 -3.94 9.33
C LEU A 284 24.25 -2.59 9.91
N ALA A 285 23.41 -1.93 10.71
CA ALA A 285 23.73 -0.67 11.36
C ALA A 285 24.90 -0.81 12.35
N GLU A 286 24.99 -1.95 13.02
CA GLU A 286 26.06 -2.30 13.95
C GLU A 286 27.31 -2.87 13.26
N ARG A 287 27.24 -3.13 11.96
CA ARG A 287 28.27 -3.86 11.19
C ARG A 287 28.58 -5.25 11.77
N ASP A 288 27.59 -5.88 12.39
CA ASP A 288 27.65 -7.26 12.85
C ASP A 288 27.43 -8.20 11.66
N TRP A 289 28.50 -8.43 10.90
CA TRP A 289 28.42 -9.22 9.67
C TRP A 289 28.06 -10.68 9.90
N ARG A 290 28.45 -11.26 11.04
CA ARG A 290 28.01 -12.62 11.42
C ARG A 290 26.52 -12.65 11.73
N GLY A 291 26.05 -11.68 12.49
CA GLY A 291 24.63 -11.53 12.78
C GLY A 291 23.81 -11.33 11.50
N VAL A 292 24.30 -10.58 10.51
CA VAL A 292 23.63 -10.46 9.19
C VAL A 292 23.42 -11.81 8.55
N ILE A 293 24.46 -12.66 8.49
CA ILE A 293 24.40 -14.01 7.91
C ILE A 293 23.39 -14.87 8.68
N ASP A 294 23.50 -14.90 10.00
CA ASP A 294 22.66 -15.74 10.87
C ASP A 294 21.17 -15.37 10.73
N TRP A 295 20.85 -14.08 10.72
CA TRP A 295 19.46 -13.61 10.64
C TRP A 295 18.87 -13.74 9.23
N VAL A 296 19.67 -13.54 8.17
CA VAL A 296 19.22 -13.82 6.79
C VAL A 296 18.89 -15.31 6.62
N HIS A 297 19.71 -16.21 7.17
CA HIS A 297 19.45 -17.65 7.09
C HIS A 297 18.21 -18.10 7.87
N ARG A 298 17.75 -17.32 8.86
CA ARG A 298 16.51 -17.58 9.59
C ARG A 298 15.25 -17.10 8.87
N MET A 299 15.40 -16.29 7.82
CA MET A 299 14.26 -15.89 7.01
C MET A 299 13.64 -17.10 6.30
N PRO A 300 12.31 -17.11 6.10
CA PRO A 300 11.66 -18.08 5.21
C PRO A 300 12.31 -18.10 3.82
N ASP A 301 12.20 -19.21 3.11
CA ASP A 301 12.90 -19.41 1.83
C ASP A 301 12.56 -18.33 0.78
N GLU A 302 11.30 -18.02 0.60
CA GLU A 302 10.86 -17.02 -0.39
C GLU A 302 11.44 -15.62 -0.12
N PRO A 303 11.27 -14.98 1.04
CA PRO A 303 11.93 -13.72 1.33
C PRO A 303 13.45 -13.78 1.24
N ARG A 304 14.08 -14.87 1.70
CA ARG A 304 15.53 -15.03 1.68
C ARG A 304 16.13 -14.99 0.27
N GLN A 305 15.38 -15.45 -0.75
CA GLN A 305 15.82 -15.42 -2.15
C GLN A 305 15.70 -14.04 -2.79
N ASP A 306 15.10 -13.07 -2.12
CA ASP A 306 15.04 -11.69 -2.64
C ASP A 306 16.46 -11.14 -2.87
N ALA A 307 16.65 -10.44 -3.99
CA ALA A 307 17.93 -9.86 -4.38
C ALA A 307 18.57 -8.98 -3.29
N ARG A 308 17.74 -8.32 -2.46
CA ARG A 308 18.21 -7.50 -1.34
C ARG A 308 18.94 -8.35 -0.30
N TRP A 309 18.37 -9.48 0.13
CA TRP A 309 18.97 -10.30 1.18
C TRP A 309 20.14 -11.10 0.66
N GLN A 310 20.11 -11.55 -0.59
CA GLN A 310 21.27 -12.17 -1.25
C GLN A 310 22.43 -11.18 -1.41
N TYR A 311 22.15 -9.91 -1.73
CA TYR A 311 23.17 -8.85 -1.74
C TYR A 311 23.82 -8.66 -0.36
N TRP A 312 23.01 -8.56 0.69
CA TRP A 312 23.51 -8.36 2.04
C TRP A 312 24.25 -9.58 2.60
N LEU A 313 23.82 -10.78 2.21
CA LEU A 313 24.57 -12.02 2.48
C LEU A 313 25.94 -11.96 1.81
N GLY A 314 26.01 -11.59 0.53
CA GLY A 314 27.27 -11.39 -0.19
C GLY A 314 28.16 -10.34 0.48
N ARG A 315 27.59 -9.20 0.90
CA ARG A 315 28.33 -8.14 1.61
C ARG A 315 28.91 -8.62 2.93
N ALA A 316 28.13 -9.35 3.71
CA ALA A 316 28.59 -9.87 5.01
C ALA A 316 29.70 -10.90 4.85
N LEU A 317 29.56 -11.83 3.91
CA LEU A 317 30.59 -12.84 3.60
C LEU A 317 31.89 -12.20 3.11
N GLU A 318 31.79 -11.19 2.23
CA GLU A 318 32.94 -10.41 1.74
C GLU A 318 33.69 -9.73 2.89
N GLN A 319 32.98 -9.12 3.83
CA GLN A 319 33.57 -8.45 4.99
C GLN A 319 34.23 -9.44 5.96
N LEU A 320 33.80 -10.69 5.99
CA LEU A 320 34.40 -11.77 6.77
C LEU A 320 35.51 -12.54 6.02
N GLY A 321 35.80 -12.16 4.78
CA GLY A 321 36.87 -12.74 3.96
C GLY A 321 36.49 -13.98 3.15
N ASP A 322 35.24 -14.43 3.20
CA ASP A 322 34.72 -15.52 2.35
C ASP A 322 34.29 -15.02 0.98
N THR A 323 35.25 -14.67 0.17
CA THR A 323 35.03 -14.08 -1.17
C THR A 323 34.32 -15.06 -2.11
N ALA A 324 34.59 -16.35 -2.01
CA ALA A 324 34.01 -17.35 -2.92
C ALA A 324 32.49 -17.49 -2.71
N THR A 325 32.06 -17.63 -1.46
CA THR A 325 30.63 -17.69 -1.11
C THR A 325 29.94 -16.35 -1.35
N ALA A 326 30.63 -15.23 -1.10
CA ALA A 326 30.12 -13.88 -1.39
C ALA A 326 29.79 -13.70 -2.88
N GLN A 327 30.66 -14.15 -3.80
CA GLN A 327 30.40 -14.11 -5.25
C GLN A 327 29.15 -14.92 -5.64
N THR A 328 28.91 -16.06 -5.00
CA THR A 328 27.71 -16.87 -5.23
C THR A 328 26.45 -16.12 -4.82
N ALA A 329 26.44 -15.49 -3.64
CA ALA A 329 25.34 -14.69 -3.16
C ALA A 329 25.08 -13.45 -4.05
N TYR A 330 26.13 -12.74 -4.46
CA TYR A 330 26.00 -11.64 -5.42
C TYR A 330 25.48 -12.10 -6.78
N ALA A 331 25.89 -13.28 -7.27
CA ALA A 331 25.37 -13.82 -8.52
C ALA A 331 23.87 -14.09 -8.44
N ALA A 332 23.39 -14.65 -7.32
CA ALA A 332 21.96 -14.84 -7.09
C ALA A 332 21.21 -13.51 -7.02
N ALA A 333 21.75 -12.50 -6.34
CA ALA A 333 21.16 -11.19 -6.27
C ALA A 333 21.09 -10.50 -7.65
N ALA A 334 22.13 -10.65 -8.48
CA ALA A 334 22.27 -9.99 -9.78
C ALA A 334 21.23 -10.44 -10.83
N GLU A 335 20.54 -11.55 -10.60
CA GLU A 335 19.41 -11.98 -11.44
C GLU A 335 18.17 -11.08 -11.26
N GLY A 336 18.10 -10.30 -10.17
CA GLY A 336 16.97 -9.43 -9.85
C GLY A 336 17.07 -8.04 -10.48
N ARG A 337 15.98 -7.57 -11.11
CA ARG A 337 15.83 -6.19 -11.61
C ARG A 337 15.44 -5.24 -10.47
N SER A 338 16.34 -5.03 -9.56
CA SER A 338 16.13 -4.18 -8.40
C SER A 338 17.40 -3.39 -8.08
N PHE A 339 17.30 -2.44 -7.16
CA PHE A 339 18.46 -1.68 -6.68
C PHE A 339 19.60 -2.61 -6.21
N PHE A 340 19.27 -3.59 -5.38
CA PHE A 340 20.29 -4.51 -4.86
C PHE A 340 20.75 -5.54 -5.88
N GLY A 341 19.88 -5.92 -6.83
CA GLY A 341 20.29 -6.74 -7.98
C GLY A 341 21.31 -6.01 -8.85
N PHE A 342 21.06 -4.76 -9.17
CA PHE A 342 22.00 -3.93 -9.95
C PHE A 342 23.27 -3.62 -9.16
N ALA A 343 23.17 -3.36 -7.86
CA ALA A 343 24.36 -3.19 -7.02
C ALA A 343 25.22 -4.47 -6.94
N ALA A 344 24.61 -5.65 -6.95
CA ALA A 344 25.32 -6.94 -7.01
C ALA A 344 26.00 -7.14 -8.37
N ALA A 345 25.30 -6.85 -9.46
CA ALA A 345 25.87 -6.91 -10.80
C ALA A 345 27.09 -5.97 -10.96
N ASP A 346 26.99 -4.74 -10.40
CA ASP A 346 28.13 -3.81 -10.35
C ASP A 346 29.34 -4.38 -9.62
N ARG A 347 29.14 -5.11 -8.48
CA ARG A 347 30.23 -5.76 -7.74
C ARG A 347 30.87 -6.92 -8.51
N LEU A 348 30.10 -7.59 -9.34
CA LEU A 348 30.57 -8.67 -10.20
C LEU A 348 31.17 -8.17 -11.52
N GLY A 349 31.06 -6.87 -11.84
CA GLY A 349 31.43 -6.31 -13.15
C GLY A 349 30.60 -6.88 -14.30
N ARG A 350 29.30 -7.16 -14.06
CA ARG A 350 28.36 -7.74 -15.03
C ARG A 350 27.31 -6.72 -15.47
N PRO A 351 26.81 -6.81 -16.72
CA PRO A 351 25.60 -6.08 -17.12
C PRO A 351 24.40 -6.44 -16.24
N TYR A 352 23.42 -5.54 -16.15
CA TYR A 352 22.20 -5.78 -15.38
C TYR A 352 21.30 -6.80 -16.09
N ALA A 353 20.74 -7.74 -15.34
CA ALA A 353 19.76 -8.68 -15.85
C ALA A 353 18.42 -7.97 -16.06
N LEU A 354 18.07 -7.68 -17.31
CA LEU A 354 16.81 -7.03 -17.64
C LEU A 354 15.69 -8.02 -17.89
N ASN A 355 16.00 -9.24 -18.32
CA ASN A 355 15.01 -10.28 -18.67
C ASN A 355 13.91 -9.72 -19.59
N LEU A 356 14.32 -8.94 -20.61
CA LEU A 356 13.42 -8.20 -21.47
C LEU A 356 12.64 -9.16 -22.39
N GLU A 357 11.33 -9.20 -22.20
CA GLU A 357 10.40 -9.86 -23.12
C GLU A 357 9.89 -8.87 -24.17
N ARG A 358 10.01 -9.23 -25.44
CA ARG A 358 9.42 -8.45 -26.54
C ARG A 358 8.02 -8.99 -26.84
N ASN A 359 7.06 -8.08 -26.88
CA ASN A 359 5.66 -8.40 -27.12
C ASN A 359 5.19 -7.80 -28.44
N GLY A 360 4.25 -8.50 -29.10
CA GLY A 360 3.64 -8.02 -30.32
C GLY A 360 2.48 -8.90 -30.75
N PHE A 361 1.59 -8.33 -31.56
CA PHE A 361 0.45 -9.01 -32.15
C PHE A 361 0.37 -8.67 -33.64
N ASP A 362 -0.22 -9.56 -34.43
CA ASP A 362 -0.56 -9.28 -35.83
C ASP A 362 -1.69 -8.25 -35.93
N ASP A 363 -1.82 -7.63 -37.10
CA ASP A 363 -2.75 -6.53 -37.29
C ASP A 363 -4.21 -7.00 -37.27
N ASP A 364 -4.51 -8.24 -37.70
CA ASP A 364 -5.86 -8.79 -37.67
C ASP A 364 -6.36 -8.96 -36.23
N TYR A 365 -5.49 -9.43 -35.34
CA TYR A 365 -5.86 -9.57 -33.92
C TYR A 365 -6.01 -8.20 -33.25
N ARG A 366 -5.18 -7.24 -33.62
CA ARG A 366 -5.28 -5.85 -33.16
C ARG A 366 -6.60 -5.19 -33.56
N GLU A 367 -7.11 -5.47 -34.78
CA GLU A 367 -8.42 -5.00 -35.22
C GLU A 367 -9.56 -5.66 -34.41
N GLN A 368 -9.42 -6.94 -34.07
CA GLN A 368 -10.40 -7.61 -33.19
C GLN A 368 -10.44 -6.96 -31.81
N VAL A 369 -9.28 -6.70 -31.20
CA VAL A 369 -9.19 -6.04 -29.89
C VAL A 369 -9.83 -4.65 -29.91
N ALA A 370 -9.65 -3.88 -30.98
CA ALA A 370 -10.28 -2.56 -31.14
C ALA A 370 -11.82 -2.61 -31.12
N ARG A 371 -12.42 -3.77 -31.44
CA ARG A 371 -13.87 -3.99 -31.46
C ARG A 371 -14.41 -4.52 -30.12
N TRP A 372 -13.55 -4.82 -29.16
CA TRP A 372 -14.02 -5.31 -27.85
C TRP A 372 -14.88 -4.25 -27.15
N PRO A 373 -16.01 -4.64 -26.54
CA PRO A 373 -16.92 -3.68 -25.92
C PRO A 373 -16.24 -2.80 -24.88
N VAL A 374 -15.35 -3.36 -24.04
CA VAL A 374 -14.58 -2.59 -23.05
C VAL A 374 -13.70 -1.54 -23.71
N VAL A 375 -13.06 -1.84 -24.85
CA VAL A 375 -12.21 -0.89 -25.57
C VAL A 375 -13.06 0.26 -26.10
N GLN A 376 -14.20 -0.05 -26.72
CA GLN A 376 -15.14 0.95 -27.24
C GLN A 376 -15.72 1.84 -26.13
N ARG A 377 -16.09 1.25 -24.97
CA ARG A 377 -16.56 2.02 -23.81
C ARG A 377 -15.46 2.90 -23.25
N THR A 378 -14.25 2.36 -23.08
CA THR A 378 -13.08 3.13 -22.59
C THR A 378 -12.77 4.33 -23.49
N GLU A 379 -12.74 4.14 -24.82
CA GLU A 379 -12.52 5.23 -25.77
C GLU A 379 -13.63 6.29 -25.70
N ALA A 380 -14.88 5.85 -25.64
CA ALA A 380 -16.02 6.74 -25.57
C ALA A 380 -16.00 7.57 -24.28
N LEU A 381 -15.63 6.98 -23.14
CA LEU A 381 -15.47 7.67 -21.85
C LEU A 381 -14.31 8.68 -21.88
N ILE A 382 -13.16 8.32 -22.45
CA ILE A 382 -12.03 9.24 -22.63
C ILE A 382 -12.45 10.45 -23.48
N ARG A 383 -13.17 10.19 -24.58
CA ARG A 383 -13.62 11.25 -25.51
C ARG A 383 -14.55 12.27 -24.85
N ILE A 384 -15.36 11.87 -23.88
CA ILE A 384 -16.24 12.76 -23.15
C ILE A 384 -15.61 13.31 -21.85
N GLY A 385 -14.31 13.00 -21.59
CA GLY A 385 -13.57 13.51 -20.43
C GLY A 385 -13.75 12.72 -19.14
N GLU A 386 -14.39 11.55 -19.18
CA GLU A 386 -14.69 10.69 -18.02
C GLU A 386 -13.54 9.71 -17.72
N GLN A 387 -12.36 10.27 -17.39
CA GLN A 387 -11.13 9.48 -17.19
C GLN A 387 -11.24 8.44 -16.06
N GLY A 388 -11.93 8.78 -14.97
CA GLY A 388 -12.13 7.85 -13.84
C GLY A 388 -12.97 6.63 -14.23
N LEU A 389 -14.06 6.84 -14.96
CA LEU A 389 -14.90 5.74 -15.48
C LEU A 389 -14.14 4.91 -16.52
N ALA A 390 -13.41 5.56 -17.42
CA ALA A 390 -12.57 4.88 -18.40
C ALA A 390 -11.51 3.97 -17.74
N SER A 391 -10.93 4.42 -16.63
CA SER A 391 -9.98 3.62 -15.86
C SER A 391 -10.67 2.44 -15.18
N SER A 392 -11.87 2.63 -14.64
CA SER A 392 -12.66 1.55 -14.01
C SER A 392 -13.04 0.46 -15.03
N GLU A 393 -13.49 0.86 -16.24
CA GLU A 393 -13.75 -0.11 -17.33
C GLU A 393 -12.50 -0.92 -17.67
N TRP A 394 -11.39 -0.22 -17.89
CA TRP A 394 -10.14 -0.84 -18.29
C TRP A 394 -9.60 -1.81 -17.26
N TYR A 395 -9.53 -1.40 -16.00
CA TYR A 395 -8.96 -2.24 -14.95
C TYR A 395 -9.85 -3.42 -14.59
N THR A 396 -11.18 -3.28 -14.67
CA THR A 396 -12.11 -4.39 -14.52
C THR A 396 -11.90 -5.44 -15.60
N ALA A 397 -11.71 -5.02 -16.85
CA ALA A 397 -11.43 -5.94 -17.96
C ALA A 397 -10.09 -6.65 -17.77
N VAL A 398 -9.02 -5.92 -17.44
CA VAL A 398 -7.69 -6.51 -17.23
C VAL A 398 -7.69 -7.52 -16.08
N ALA A 399 -8.40 -7.23 -14.98
CA ALA A 399 -8.49 -8.13 -13.83
C ALA A 399 -9.18 -9.48 -14.14
N ARG A 400 -10.00 -9.52 -15.18
CA ARG A 400 -10.73 -10.72 -15.64
C ARG A 400 -10.12 -11.39 -16.87
N ALA A 401 -9.17 -10.69 -17.51
CA ALA A 401 -8.59 -11.11 -18.77
C ALA A 401 -7.68 -12.35 -18.59
N THR A 402 -7.68 -13.21 -19.57
CA THR A 402 -6.62 -14.20 -19.73
C THR A 402 -5.27 -13.50 -19.97
N PRO A 403 -4.13 -14.17 -19.73
CA PRO A 403 -2.83 -13.58 -19.98
C PRO A 403 -2.66 -13.02 -21.41
N ARG A 404 -3.24 -13.69 -22.41
CA ARG A 404 -3.19 -13.22 -23.82
C ARG A 404 -4.03 -11.96 -24.02
N GLU A 405 -5.24 -11.91 -23.48
CA GLU A 405 -6.12 -10.74 -23.57
C GLU A 405 -5.54 -9.54 -22.82
N ALA A 406 -4.97 -9.75 -21.62
CA ALA A 406 -4.31 -8.70 -20.87
C ALA A 406 -3.13 -8.09 -21.67
N ARG A 407 -2.33 -8.94 -22.35
CA ARG A 407 -1.25 -8.48 -23.26
C ARG A 407 -1.82 -7.72 -24.46
N ALA A 408 -2.92 -8.14 -25.03
CA ALA A 408 -3.58 -7.45 -26.13
C ALA A 408 -4.11 -6.06 -25.72
N LEU A 409 -4.67 -5.95 -24.52
CA LEU A 409 -5.07 -4.67 -23.93
C LEU A 409 -3.83 -3.77 -23.68
N ALA A 410 -2.71 -4.32 -23.21
CA ALA A 410 -1.48 -3.57 -23.06
C ALA A 410 -0.96 -3.03 -24.41
N ASP A 411 -0.90 -3.85 -25.45
CA ASP A 411 -0.52 -3.42 -26.81
C ASP A 411 -1.45 -2.33 -27.33
N TYR A 412 -2.76 -2.46 -27.09
CA TYR A 412 -3.74 -1.44 -27.46
C TYR A 412 -3.49 -0.11 -26.73
N ALA A 413 -3.31 -0.16 -25.38
CA ALA A 413 -3.02 1.03 -24.58
C ALA A 413 -1.71 1.72 -25.00
N GLN A 414 -0.66 0.96 -25.35
CA GLN A 414 0.58 1.49 -25.87
C GLN A 414 0.36 2.29 -27.15
N ARG A 415 -0.32 1.70 -28.13
CA ARG A 415 -0.58 2.35 -29.43
C ARG A 415 -1.48 3.60 -29.31
N ARG A 416 -2.34 3.64 -28.28
CA ARG A 416 -3.20 4.81 -28.00
C ARG A 416 -2.49 5.88 -27.15
N GLY A 417 -1.27 5.62 -26.67
CA GLY A 417 -0.57 6.53 -25.75
C GLY A 417 -1.22 6.62 -24.37
N TRP A 418 -1.99 5.60 -23.95
CA TRP A 418 -2.63 5.56 -22.64
C TRP A 418 -1.65 5.05 -21.57
N HIS A 419 -0.61 5.83 -21.32
CA HIS A 419 0.54 5.40 -20.53
C HIS A 419 0.18 4.90 -19.13
N ALA A 420 -0.70 5.58 -18.41
CA ALA A 420 -1.14 5.16 -17.09
C ALA A 420 -1.86 3.79 -17.14
N LYS A 421 -2.76 3.62 -18.12
CA LYS A 421 -3.48 2.35 -18.32
C LYS A 421 -2.52 1.24 -18.72
N LEU A 422 -1.58 1.52 -19.61
CA LEU A 422 -0.54 0.58 -20.04
C LEU A 422 0.26 0.05 -18.84
N VAL A 423 0.82 0.96 -18.05
CA VAL A 423 1.61 0.58 -16.88
C VAL A 423 0.78 -0.24 -15.89
N GLN A 424 -0.43 0.21 -15.58
CA GLN A 424 -1.31 -0.51 -14.64
C GLN A 424 -1.71 -1.88 -15.19
N THR A 425 -1.94 -1.99 -16.50
CA THR A 425 -2.23 -3.28 -17.15
C THR A 425 -1.10 -4.28 -16.94
N THR A 426 0.15 -3.85 -17.06
CA THR A 426 1.31 -4.72 -16.82
C THR A 426 1.44 -5.15 -15.36
N ILE A 427 1.03 -4.31 -14.41
CA ILE A 427 1.04 -4.63 -12.97
C ILE A 427 -0.07 -5.65 -12.67
N THR A 428 -1.30 -5.36 -13.07
CA THR A 428 -2.46 -6.23 -12.82
C THR A 428 -2.31 -7.57 -13.53
N GLY A 429 -1.79 -7.55 -14.77
CA GLY A 429 -1.53 -8.76 -15.56
C GLY A 429 -0.21 -9.47 -15.25
N GLN A 430 0.54 -9.02 -14.22
CA GLN A 430 1.82 -9.60 -13.78
C GLN A 430 2.87 -9.75 -14.91
N MET A 431 2.89 -8.82 -15.86
CA MET A 431 3.78 -8.85 -17.03
C MET A 431 5.15 -8.26 -16.66
N TRP A 432 5.86 -8.91 -15.73
CA TRP A 432 7.06 -8.32 -15.12
C TRP A 432 8.21 -8.11 -16.10
N ASP A 433 8.28 -8.90 -17.17
CA ASP A 433 9.35 -8.88 -18.17
C ASP A 433 9.03 -8.03 -19.43
N ALA A 434 7.79 -7.55 -19.55
CA ALA A 434 7.35 -6.64 -20.61
C ALA A 434 7.82 -5.20 -20.33
N LEU A 435 9.14 -4.96 -20.32
CA LEU A 435 9.72 -3.70 -19.83
C LEU A 435 9.33 -2.50 -20.71
N ASP A 436 9.22 -2.65 -22.02
CA ASP A 436 8.78 -1.58 -22.94
C ASP A 436 7.37 -1.07 -22.58
N TRP A 437 6.53 -1.93 -21.99
CA TRP A 437 5.19 -1.57 -21.53
C TRP A 437 5.18 -1.06 -20.09
N ARG A 438 6.06 -1.60 -19.25
CA ARG A 438 6.18 -1.20 -17.83
C ARG A 438 6.86 0.14 -17.65
N PHE A 439 7.76 0.49 -18.56
CA PHE A 439 8.56 1.70 -18.55
C PHE A 439 8.43 2.44 -19.91
N PRO A 440 7.21 2.83 -20.31
CA PRO A 440 7.00 3.53 -21.57
C PRO A 440 7.67 4.92 -21.53
N GLU A 441 8.17 5.38 -22.66
CA GLU A 441 8.69 6.75 -22.82
C GLU A 441 7.55 7.81 -22.84
N ALA A 442 6.72 7.77 -21.77
CA ALA A 442 5.61 8.70 -21.63
C ALA A 442 6.12 10.14 -21.49
N TYR A 443 5.46 11.08 -22.17
CA TYR A 443 5.82 12.51 -22.10
C TYR A 443 7.29 12.79 -22.40
N ARG A 444 7.94 11.96 -23.22
CA ARG A 444 9.38 11.98 -23.51
C ARG A 444 9.92 13.37 -23.82
N GLU A 445 9.27 14.11 -24.70
CA GLU A 445 9.71 15.44 -25.12
C GLU A 445 9.78 16.44 -23.94
N HIS A 446 8.83 16.38 -23.02
CA HIS A 446 8.83 17.22 -21.82
C HIS A 446 9.98 16.85 -20.88
N PHE A 447 10.24 15.56 -20.65
CA PHE A 447 11.33 15.11 -19.78
C PHE A 447 12.70 15.44 -20.39
N LEU A 448 12.88 15.27 -21.69
CA LEU A 448 14.12 15.64 -22.37
C LEU A 448 14.33 17.17 -22.34
N HIS A 449 13.28 17.96 -22.57
CA HIS A 449 13.34 19.42 -22.51
C HIS A 449 13.74 19.91 -21.12
N TRP A 450 13.00 19.49 -20.08
CA TRP A 450 13.25 19.94 -18.71
C TRP A 450 14.53 19.34 -18.14
N GLY A 451 14.93 18.16 -18.54
CA GLY A 451 16.24 17.59 -18.22
C GLY A 451 17.38 18.50 -18.70
N ARG A 452 17.31 18.99 -19.95
CA ARG A 452 18.29 19.95 -20.47
C ARG A 452 18.26 21.31 -19.77
N VAL A 453 17.06 21.84 -19.50
CA VAL A 453 16.90 23.15 -18.85
C VAL A 453 17.39 23.14 -17.41
N THR A 454 17.13 22.06 -16.67
CA THR A 454 17.51 21.93 -15.26
C THR A 454 18.88 21.27 -15.05
N GLY A 455 19.47 20.67 -16.08
CA GLY A 455 20.70 19.87 -15.96
C GLY A 455 20.48 18.53 -15.25
N VAL A 456 19.23 18.08 -15.12
CA VAL A 456 18.90 16.80 -14.47
C VAL A 456 18.79 15.70 -15.53
N ASP A 457 19.32 14.53 -15.20
CA ASP A 457 19.19 13.32 -16.04
C ASP A 457 17.71 13.05 -16.37
N PRO A 458 17.31 13.05 -17.64
CA PRO A 458 15.91 12.85 -18.04
C PRO A 458 15.38 11.46 -17.63
N TYR A 459 16.23 10.43 -17.59
CA TYR A 459 15.83 9.10 -17.13
C TYR A 459 15.56 9.07 -15.63
N LEU A 460 16.23 9.91 -14.84
CA LEU A 460 15.90 10.11 -13.44
C LEU A 460 14.52 10.76 -13.29
N LEU A 461 14.20 11.78 -14.10
CA LEU A 461 12.89 12.43 -14.11
C LEU A 461 11.77 11.45 -14.48
N MET A 462 11.99 10.63 -15.53
CA MET A 462 11.07 9.56 -15.92
C MET A 462 10.89 8.52 -14.80
N GLY A 463 11.97 8.14 -14.14
CA GLY A 463 11.95 7.21 -13.00
C GLY A 463 11.12 7.73 -11.83
N ILE A 464 11.24 9.02 -11.51
CA ILE A 464 10.43 9.70 -10.49
C ILE A 464 8.95 9.64 -10.91
N ALA A 465 8.57 10.13 -12.08
CA ALA A 465 7.19 10.14 -12.54
C ALA A 465 6.57 8.73 -12.59
N ARG A 466 7.36 7.74 -13.03
CA ARG A 466 6.96 6.33 -13.02
C ARG A 466 6.68 5.83 -11.60
N ARG A 467 7.47 6.23 -10.62
CA ARG A 467 7.31 5.84 -9.22
C ARG A 467 6.14 6.57 -8.55
N GLU A 468 5.98 7.85 -8.83
CA GLU A 468 5.00 8.72 -8.18
C GLU A 468 3.56 8.45 -8.61
N SER A 469 3.32 8.29 -9.91
CA SER A 469 1.96 8.23 -10.45
C SER A 469 1.72 7.09 -11.45
N ALA A 470 2.73 6.31 -11.80
CA ALA A 470 2.68 5.43 -12.96
C ALA A 470 2.22 6.16 -14.25
N TYR A 471 2.64 7.42 -14.39
CA TYR A 471 2.26 8.34 -15.46
C TYR A 471 0.77 8.73 -15.51
N ASN A 472 0.06 8.65 -14.39
CA ASN A 472 -1.29 9.19 -14.30
C ASN A 472 -1.26 10.71 -14.07
N PRO A 473 -1.66 11.55 -15.04
CA PRO A 473 -1.66 13.01 -14.87
C PRO A 473 -2.68 13.50 -13.85
N ASP A 474 -3.75 12.72 -13.61
CA ASP A 474 -4.83 13.06 -12.67
C ASP A 474 -4.58 12.47 -11.28
N ALA A 475 -3.39 11.94 -11.00
CA ALA A 475 -3.09 11.31 -9.72
C ALA A 475 -3.20 12.30 -8.56
N LEU A 476 -3.90 11.87 -7.51
CA LEU A 476 -4.08 12.62 -6.26
C LEU A 476 -3.78 11.69 -5.09
N SER A 477 -2.77 12.03 -4.29
CA SER A 477 -2.45 11.27 -3.09
C SER A 477 -3.36 11.65 -1.90
N PRO A 478 -3.49 10.78 -0.89
CA PRO A 478 -4.20 11.11 0.35
C PRO A 478 -3.63 12.35 1.06
N ALA A 479 -2.34 12.63 0.89
CA ALA A 479 -1.68 13.82 1.43
C ALA A 479 -1.88 15.09 0.58
N GLY A 480 -2.50 14.96 -0.60
CA GLY A 480 -2.79 16.08 -1.50
C GLY A 480 -1.73 16.34 -2.57
N ALA A 481 -0.72 15.47 -2.74
CA ALA A 481 0.23 15.56 -3.84
C ALA A 481 -0.47 15.29 -5.20
N ARG A 482 -0.05 15.95 -6.28
CA ARG A 482 -0.82 16.02 -7.53
C ARG A 482 0.02 15.77 -8.77
N GLY A 483 -0.59 15.09 -9.74
CA GLY A 483 -0.11 14.94 -11.10
C GLY A 483 1.04 13.94 -11.25
N LEU A 484 1.69 13.98 -12.41
CA LEU A 484 2.70 13.00 -12.84
C LEU A 484 3.85 12.80 -11.84
N MET A 485 4.39 13.89 -11.32
CA MET A 485 5.53 13.90 -10.39
C MET A 485 5.10 14.17 -8.93
N GLN A 486 3.80 14.09 -8.63
CA GLN A 486 3.21 14.23 -7.29
C GLN A 486 3.71 15.46 -6.53
N VAL A 487 3.57 16.63 -7.15
CA VAL A 487 3.98 17.90 -6.54
C VAL A 487 2.94 18.32 -5.50
N MET A 488 3.41 18.63 -4.28
CA MET A 488 2.55 19.16 -3.21
C MET A 488 2.11 20.59 -3.54
N PRO A 489 0.87 21.00 -3.21
CA PRO A 489 0.38 22.35 -3.50
C PRO A 489 1.29 23.47 -2.94
N GLY A 490 1.76 23.34 -1.70
CA GLY A 490 2.68 24.32 -1.12
C GLY A 490 4.02 24.40 -1.85
N THR A 491 4.54 23.26 -2.31
CA THR A 491 5.74 23.19 -3.15
C THR A 491 5.50 23.82 -4.51
N ALA A 492 4.35 23.56 -5.14
CA ALA A 492 3.97 24.20 -6.41
C ALA A 492 3.94 25.72 -6.30
N THR A 493 3.31 26.27 -5.27
CA THR A 493 3.28 27.72 -5.01
C THR A 493 4.69 28.29 -4.81
N GLN A 494 5.55 27.63 -4.04
CA GLN A 494 6.94 28.06 -3.82
C GLN A 494 7.74 28.08 -5.12
N LEU A 495 7.68 27.00 -5.89
CA LEU A 495 8.40 26.85 -7.15
C LEU A 495 7.88 27.83 -8.22
N SER A 496 6.58 28.10 -8.25
CA SER A 496 5.99 29.10 -9.16
C SER A 496 6.55 30.49 -8.91
N ARG A 497 6.71 30.89 -7.65
CA ARG A 497 7.39 32.15 -7.29
C ARG A 497 8.86 32.16 -7.71
N GLN A 498 9.57 31.08 -7.48
CA GLN A 498 10.98 30.92 -7.88
C GLN A 498 11.14 31.03 -9.40
N LEU A 499 10.20 30.49 -10.17
CA LEU A 499 10.20 30.48 -11.63
C LEU A 499 9.58 31.73 -12.25
N GLY A 500 9.06 32.66 -11.44
CA GLY A 500 8.39 33.88 -11.94
C GLY A 500 7.11 33.61 -12.74
N ILE A 501 6.37 32.54 -12.40
CA ILE A 501 5.10 32.19 -13.03
C ILE A 501 3.94 32.31 -12.05
N SER A 502 2.74 32.46 -12.57
CA SER A 502 1.51 32.49 -11.76
C SER A 502 1.34 31.18 -10.99
N ASP A 503 0.78 31.25 -9.78
CA ASP A 503 0.40 30.07 -9.02
C ASP A 503 -0.68 29.29 -9.80
N PRO A 504 -0.44 28.01 -10.15
CA PRO A 504 -1.37 27.24 -10.97
C PRO A 504 -2.62 26.81 -10.21
N GLY A 505 -2.63 26.95 -8.91
CA GLY A 505 -3.69 26.39 -8.06
C GLY A 505 -3.77 24.85 -8.14
N PRO A 506 -4.75 24.27 -7.44
CA PRO A 506 -4.81 22.80 -7.29
C PRO A 506 -5.12 22.04 -8.58
N TYR A 507 -5.77 22.64 -9.54
CA TYR A 507 -6.11 22.00 -10.82
C TYR A 507 -5.05 22.24 -11.89
N GLY A 508 -4.43 23.42 -11.93
CA GLY A 508 -3.38 23.72 -12.90
C GLY A 508 -2.12 22.88 -12.71
N VAL A 509 -1.86 22.42 -11.48
CA VAL A 509 -0.74 21.47 -11.21
C VAL A 509 -0.95 20.12 -11.90
N LEU A 510 -2.17 19.77 -12.32
CA LEU A 510 -2.45 18.53 -13.04
C LEU A 510 -2.03 18.59 -14.52
N ASP A 511 -1.78 19.79 -15.08
CA ASP A 511 -1.23 19.91 -16.43
C ASP A 511 0.12 19.19 -16.54
N PRO A 512 0.26 18.21 -17.44
CA PRO A 512 1.48 17.40 -17.53
C PRO A 512 2.77 18.19 -17.76
N ALA A 513 2.72 19.18 -18.65
CA ALA A 513 3.90 19.98 -18.98
C ALA A 513 4.35 20.84 -17.80
N LEU A 514 3.40 21.46 -17.11
CA LEU A 514 3.66 22.26 -15.91
C LEU A 514 4.11 21.39 -14.74
N ASN A 515 3.47 20.24 -14.53
CA ASN A 515 3.82 19.30 -13.46
C ASN A 515 5.26 18.81 -13.62
N ILE A 516 5.67 18.42 -14.84
CA ILE A 516 7.03 18.01 -15.14
C ILE A 516 8.01 19.18 -14.93
N ARG A 517 7.66 20.41 -15.33
CA ARG A 517 8.47 21.60 -15.07
C ARG A 517 8.72 21.79 -13.57
N LEU A 518 7.67 21.77 -12.77
CA LEU A 518 7.76 21.95 -11.32
C LEU A 518 8.55 20.81 -10.65
N GLY A 519 8.22 19.56 -10.98
CA GLY A 519 8.90 18.39 -10.44
C GLY A 519 10.39 18.35 -10.80
N SER A 520 10.73 18.69 -12.04
CA SER A 520 12.13 18.78 -12.50
C SER A 520 12.90 19.88 -11.77
N THR A 521 12.25 21.01 -11.50
CA THR A 521 12.86 22.09 -10.72
C THR A 521 13.07 21.65 -9.27
N TYR A 522 12.11 20.96 -8.68
CA TYR A 522 12.22 20.49 -7.30
C TYR A 522 13.35 19.47 -7.11
N ILE A 523 13.46 18.47 -7.99
CA ILE A 523 14.56 17.49 -7.86
C ILE A 523 15.92 18.14 -8.16
N ARG A 524 16.03 19.13 -9.05
CA ARG A 524 17.24 19.92 -9.23
C ARG A 524 17.63 20.60 -7.92
N ASP A 525 16.71 21.29 -7.25
CA ASP A 525 17.00 21.97 -5.96
C ASP A 525 17.46 20.97 -4.89
N MET A 526 16.96 19.73 -4.91
CA MET A 526 17.45 18.66 -4.03
C MET A 526 18.84 18.18 -4.45
N LEU A 527 19.12 18.03 -5.73
CA LEU A 527 20.45 17.67 -6.22
C LEU A 527 21.50 18.76 -5.84
N ASP A 528 21.16 20.03 -6.01
CA ASP A 528 22.03 21.16 -5.62
C ASP A 528 22.32 21.12 -4.11
N ARG A 529 21.28 20.84 -3.29
CA ARG A 529 21.43 20.72 -1.84
C ARG A 529 22.38 19.60 -1.41
N TYR A 530 22.36 18.47 -2.12
CA TYR A 530 23.17 17.28 -1.81
C TYR A 530 24.33 17.05 -2.78
N ARG A 531 24.89 18.15 -3.35
CA ARG A 531 26.09 18.12 -4.23
C ARG A 531 25.99 17.13 -5.39
N GLY A 532 24.80 17.01 -5.98
CA GLY A 532 24.54 16.12 -7.09
C GLY A 532 24.30 14.65 -6.71
N ASN A 533 24.25 14.31 -5.42
CA ASN A 533 24.01 12.95 -4.96
C ASN A 533 22.54 12.57 -5.15
N ARG A 534 22.26 11.64 -6.05
CA ARG A 534 20.90 11.23 -6.44
C ARG A 534 20.19 10.41 -5.34
N LEU A 535 20.92 9.64 -4.53
CA LEU A 535 20.34 8.88 -3.41
C LEU A 535 19.73 9.83 -2.36
N ALA A 536 20.52 10.80 -1.91
CA ALA A 536 20.06 11.78 -0.94
C ALA A 536 18.97 12.70 -1.52
N ALA A 537 19.11 13.10 -2.79
CA ALA A 537 18.12 13.94 -3.48
C ALA A 537 16.78 13.21 -3.66
N ALA A 538 16.77 11.95 -4.07
CA ALA A 538 15.56 11.13 -4.17
C ALA A 538 14.90 10.91 -2.80
N ALA A 539 15.69 10.65 -1.76
CA ALA A 539 15.18 10.56 -0.39
C ALA A 539 14.50 11.87 0.05
N ALA A 540 15.11 13.02 -0.28
CA ALA A 540 14.57 14.33 0.06
C ALA A 540 13.34 14.71 -0.77
N TYR A 541 13.25 14.27 -2.01
CA TYR A 541 12.07 14.44 -2.84
C TYR A 541 10.83 13.82 -2.19
N ASN A 542 10.96 12.59 -1.69
CA ASN A 542 9.87 11.84 -1.06
C ASN A 542 9.62 12.27 0.41
N ALA A 543 10.67 12.33 1.23
CA ALA A 543 10.52 12.55 2.68
C ALA A 543 10.65 14.02 3.12
N GLY A 544 11.12 14.89 2.24
CA GLY A 544 11.48 16.27 2.52
C GLY A 544 12.93 16.43 3.02
N PRO A 545 13.61 17.53 2.61
CA PRO A 545 15.04 17.72 2.87
C PRO A 545 15.39 17.79 4.37
N GLY A 546 14.53 18.37 5.21
CA GLY A 546 14.81 18.48 6.63
C GLY A 546 14.91 17.13 7.37
N ARG A 547 14.27 16.05 6.85
CA ARG A 547 14.44 14.70 7.39
C ARG A 547 15.75 14.08 6.94
N VAL A 548 16.09 14.22 5.66
CA VAL A 548 17.34 13.69 5.10
C VAL A 548 18.56 14.35 5.74
N ASP A 549 18.53 15.67 5.97
CA ASP A 549 19.58 16.37 6.69
C ASP A 549 19.83 15.79 8.09
N ARG A 550 18.77 15.38 8.79
CA ARG A 550 18.90 14.70 10.08
C ARG A 550 19.48 13.30 9.92
N TRP A 551 18.99 12.52 8.94
CA TRP A 551 19.49 11.17 8.71
C TRP A 551 20.98 11.15 8.37
N LEU A 552 21.46 12.10 7.58
CA LEU A 552 22.89 12.24 7.25
C LEU A 552 23.79 12.61 8.44
N ARG A 553 23.23 12.96 9.61
CA ARG A 553 24.07 13.24 10.80
C ARG A 553 24.68 11.96 11.39
N ASP A 554 23.90 10.90 11.37
CA ASP A 554 24.20 9.64 12.02
C ASP A 554 24.20 8.48 11.01
N ALA A 555 24.28 8.79 9.70
CA ALA A 555 24.23 7.81 8.64
C ALA A 555 25.52 6.98 8.59
N PRO A 556 25.43 5.71 8.18
CA PRO A 556 26.58 4.93 7.77
C PRO A 556 27.23 5.56 6.53
N GLU A 557 28.54 5.50 6.44
CA GLU A 557 29.29 6.18 5.39
C GLU A 557 29.10 5.60 3.98
N GLU A 558 28.70 4.33 3.86
CA GLU A 558 28.57 3.61 2.60
C GLU A 558 27.15 3.77 2.00
N PHE A 559 27.04 3.85 0.67
CA PHE A 559 25.77 4.11 -0.02
C PHE A 559 24.69 3.07 0.27
N ASP A 560 25.06 1.79 0.29
CA ASP A 560 24.15 0.67 0.51
C ASP A 560 23.63 0.64 1.96
N LEU A 561 24.52 0.86 2.92
CA LEU A 561 24.13 1.02 4.32
C LEU A 561 23.30 2.28 4.56
N PHE A 562 23.60 3.40 3.86
CA PHE A 562 22.76 4.60 3.94
C PHE A 562 21.34 4.33 3.50
N VAL A 563 21.15 3.65 2.35
CA VAL A 563 19.81 3.29 1.86
C VAL A 563 19.06 2.45 2.88
N GLU A 564 19.72 1.45 3.50
CA GLU A 564 19.11 0.61 4.54
C GLU A 564 18.83 1.37 5.84
N SER A 565 19.64 2.37 6.17
CA SER A 565 19.46 3.17 7.37
C SER A 565 18.27 4.14 7.30
N ILE A 566 17.72 4.42 6.11
CA ILE A 566 16.54 5.27 5.95
C ILE A 566 15.40 4.73 6.82
N PRO A 567 14.92 5.48 7.83
CA PRO A 567 13.95 4.95 8.79
C PRO A 567 12.58 4.64 8.18
N PHE A 568 12.15 5.45 7.21
CA PHE A 568 10.84 5.30 6.58
C PHE A 568 10.89 4.25 5.47
N ARG A 569 10.13 3.16 5.64
CA ARG A 569 10.03 2.08 4.65
C ARG A 569 9.63 2.59 3.27
N GLU A 570 8.68 3.53 3.22
CA GLU A 570 8.24 4.15 1.98
C GLU A 570 9.41 4.85 1.26
N THR A 571 10.16 5.71 1.96
CA THR A 571 11.27 6.46 1.38
C THR A 571 12.43 5.55 1.00
N ARG A 572 12.72 4.52 1.79
CA ARG A 572 13.74 3.52 1.48
C ARG A 572 13.41 2.80 0.18
N ASN A 573 12.17 2.32 0.03
CA ASN A 573 11.71 1.68 -1.21
C ASN A 573 11.63 2.66 -2.39
N TYR A 574 11.32 3.92 -2.11
CA TYR A 574 11.27 4.98 -3.12
C TYR A 574 12.64 5.21 -3.77
N VAL A 575 13.67 5.42 -2.96
CA VAL A 575 15.05 5.64 -3.44
C VAL A 575 15.52 4.46 -4.27
N GLN A 576 15.33 3.24 -3.79
CA GLN A 576 15.69 2.02 -4.52
C GLN A 576 14.97 1.95 -5.87
N ALA A 577 13.65 2.18 -5.88
CA ALA A 577 12.86 2.10 -7.11
C ALA A 577 13.26 3.17 -8.14
N VAL A 578 13.40 4.43 -7.73
CA VAL A 578 13.71 5.54 -8.64
C VAL A 578 15.05 5.32 -9.34
N LEU A 579 16.09 4.88 -8.61
CA LEU A 579 17.40 4.66 -9.22
C LEU A 579 17.44 3.41 -10.11
N ALA A 580 16.77 2.34 -9.71
CA ALA A 580 16.61 1.17 -10.56
C ALA A 580 15.80 1.50 -11.83
N TYR A 581 14.72 2.27 -11.72
CA TYR A 581 13.93 2.70 -12.88
C TYR A 581 14.72 3.59 -13.83
N ARG A 582 15.53 4.51 -13.29
CA ARG A 582 16.45 5.32 -14.08
C ARG A 582 17.38 4.45 -14.94
N ALA A 583 17.98 3.42 -14.35
CA ALA A 583 18.86 2.49 -15.06
C ALA A 583 18.10 1.66 -16.12
N ILE A 584 16.87 1.25 -15.83
CA ILE A 584 16.01 0.53 -16.78
C ILE A 584 15.66 1.44 -17.97
N PHE A 585 15.26 2.70 -17.76
CA PHE A 585 14.97 3.64 -18.85
C PHE A 585 16.17 3.88 -19.75
N GLU A 586 17.35 4.09 -19.17
CA GLU A 586 18.58 4.24 -19.96
C GLU A 586 18.90 2.97 -20.77
N SER A 587 18.75 1.79 -20.16
CA SER A 587 18.96 0.51 -20.85
C SER A 587 17.99 0.31 -22.02
N LEU A 588 16.71 0.66 -21.83
CA LEU A 588 15.72 0.58 -22.90
C LEU A 588 16.04 1.55 -24.05
N ALA A 589 16.47 2.77 -23.73
CA ALA A 589 16.92 3.74 -24.72
C ALA A 589 18.17 3.26 -25.48
N ASN A 590 18.98 2.41 -24.87
CA ASN A 590 20.14 1.73 -25.50
C ASN A 590 19.72 0.41 -26.21
N GLY A 591 18.47 0.30 -26.65
CA GLY A 591 17.96 -0.86 -27.39
C GLY A 591 17.72 -2.10 -26.54
N GLY A 592 17.62 -1.95 -25.23
CA GLY A 592 17.42 -3.05 -24.26
C GLY A 592 18.74 -3.63 -23.76
N SER A 593 19.88 -2.96 -23.98
CA SER A 593 21.17 -3.34 -23.42
C SER A 593 21.50 -2.50 -22.19
N SER A 594 21.89 -3.16 -21.12
CA SER A 594 22.42 -2.50 -19.92
C SER A 594 23.95 -2.33 -19.95
N GLU A 595 24.60 -2.67 -21.06
CA GLU A 595 26.04 -2.50 -21.20
C GLU A 595 26.40 -1.01 -21.15
N GLY A 596 27.35 -0.65 -20.29
CA GLY A 596 27.74 0.74 -20.06
C GLY A 596 26.77 1.58 -19.20
N VAL A 597 25.63 1.02 -18.81
CA VAL A 597 24.68 1.68 -17.89
C VAL A 597 25.16 1.50 -16.45
N ALA A 598 25.23 2.60 -15.72
CA ALA A 598 25.55 2.59 -14.30
C ALA A 598 24.38 3.14 -13.47
N MET A 599 23.81 2.34 -12.59
CA MET A 599 22.75 2.79 -11.67
C MET A 599 23.25 3.93 -10.79
N LEU A 600 24.43 3.77 -10.21
CA LEU A 600 25.14 4.79 -9.44
C LEU A 600 26.48 5.13 -10.09
N SER A 601 26.84 6.40 -10.11
CA SER A 601 28.16 6.84 -10.54
C SER A 601 29.25 6.37 -9.56
N ALA A 602 30.50 6.35 -10.04
CA ALA A 602 31.64 6.04 -9.17
C ALA A 602 31.73 7.02 -7.99
N ALA A 603 31.41 8.29 -8.22
CA ALA A 603 31.37 9.30 -7.15
C ALA A 603 30.32 8.97 -6.07
N GLU A 604 29.10 8.57 -6.47
CA GLU A 604 28.04 8.19 -5.53
C GLU A 604 28.37 6.92 -4.74
N LYS A 605 29.12 5.99 -5.31
CA LYS A 605 29.58 4.77 -4.62
C LYS A 605 30.71 5.03 -3.63
N SER A 606 31.54 6.06 -3.85
CA SER A 606 32.74 6.34 -3.06
C SER A 606 32.61 7.47 -2.06
N VAL A 607 31.61 8.35 -2.22
CA VAL A 607 31.38 9.47 -1.29
C VAL A 607 30.88 8.97 0.06
N ARG A 608 31.24 9.70 1.12
CA ARG A 608 30.69 9.42 2.46
C ARG A 608 29.28 9.99 2.58
N TYR A 609 28.36 9.16 3.03
CA TYR A 609 26.98 9.55 3.31
C TYR A 609 26.86 10.13 4.73
N ASP A 610 27.36 11.35 4.89
CA ASP A 610 27.35 12.10 6.13
C ASP A 610 27.04 13.60 5.87
N ARG A 611 27.23 14.44 6.86
CA ARG A 611 26.98 15.90 6.72
C ARG A 611 27.80 16.58 5.63
N SER A 612 28.88 15.96 5.14
CA SER A 612 29.70 16.54 4.06
C SER A 612 28.96 16.60 2.72
N LEU A 613 27.88 15.81 2.58
CA LEU A 613 26.98 15.87 1.41
C LEU A 613 26.14 17.16 1.39
N LEU A 614 25.94 17.83 2.50
CA LEU A 614 25.19 19.09 2.52
C LEU A 614 26.00 20.18 1.84
N ALA A 615 25.42 20.86 0.85
CA ALA A 615 26.00 22.07 0.30
C ALA A 615 26.09 23.12 1.44
N ARG A 616 27.24 23.80 1.53
CA ARG A 616 27.35 24.96 2.43
C ARG A 616 26.54 26.09 1.81
N ASN A 617 25.57 26.64 2.56
CA ASN A 617 24.86 27.85 2.19
C ASN A 617 25.84 29.03 2.11
#